data_5808f052bf7c60a3cd7ac656323c12f2
#
_entry.id   5808f052bf7c60a3cd7ac656323c12f2
#
_cell.length_a   1.000
_cell.length_b   1.000
_cell.length_c   1.000
_cell.angle_alpha   90.00
_cell.angle_beta   90.00
_cell.angle_gamma   90.00
#
_symmetry.space_group_name_H-M   'P 1'
#
loop_
_entity.id
_entity.type
_entity.pdbx_description
1 polymer ?
#
loop_
_entity_poly.entity_id
_entity_poly.type
_entity_poly.pdbx_seq_one_letter_code
_entity_poly.pdbx_strand_id
1 'polypeptide(L)'
;IKGRLFESENLNLIASHKSLSIDGKSKINNFPLKFLWNQNLKDNSEKISFVAAEFNIDENGLEAFNISLPDGMFKGISKADLKLTLKPKYPTEFIVKSNLKGSEININSLGWSNKNIKNGNLIIRGSLSKPVDVDEIKISADDLSASGKINFENDGQFKSAVFPVLEVSDWFSTSLTLSKTDNVNLMELEGGKVDFRSLVFGKSEKTEVGFLKVSLDSLRISDGIEFTNFIADIDFSKKELGSFKAQVNGGADIYGKLSKGEFGTIITLDSANAGHVLRSSGILKNIRGGGLNLVLTPNEKKGYYTGRFIINKFRMLHSNPLALLLDSLSLVGLVDKLENEGIQFNQAKGWLNITPEGIQLSDVSLVGLSMGMSITGWYDKKKKAINFDGVVTPVYAINGVFERLAGKLFGEQKGEGLFSFVYTMKGPTSAPIVEVKPLSILTPGGFRKIFRSDIPAPEK
;
A
#
# COMPACT_ATOMS: atom_id res chain seq x y z
N ILE A 1 -3.75 40.72 22.93
CA ILE A 1 -4.28 39.61 22.10
C ILE A 1 -5.78 39.56 22.32
N LYS A 2 -6.56 40.00 21.33
CA LYS A 2 -8.00 40.16 21.45
C LYS A 2 -8.68 38.80 21.82
N GLY A 3 -9.38 38.75 22.98
CA GLY A 3 -10.11 37.57 23.43
C GLY A 3 -9.28 36.55 24.24
N ARG A 4 -8.03 36.87 24.63
CA ARG A 4 -7.19 36.01 25.49
C ARG A 4 -6.81 36.74 26.76
N LEU A 5 -6.88 36.03 27.88
CA LEU A 5 -6.46 36.57 29.18
C LEU A 5 -4.94 36.47 29.27
N PHE A 6 -4.30 37.65 29.53
CA PHE A 6 -2.88 37.75 29.79
C PHE A 6 -2.67 38.16 31.24
N GLU A 7 -1.93 37.37 32.00
CA GLU A 7 -1.67 37.57 33.41
C GLU A 7 -0.17 37.53 33.67
N SER A 8 0.30 38.42 34.54
CA SER A 8 1.69 38.43 35.01
C SER A 8 1.73 38.92 36.45
N GLU A 9 2.51 38.23 37.27
CA GLU A 9 2.72 38.66 38.67
C GLU A 9 3.72 39.82 38.77
N ASN A 10 4.76 39.79 37.94
CA ASN A 10 5.83 40.78 37.92
C ASN A 10 6.28 41.08 36.49
N LEU A 11 6.28 42.35 36.13
CA LEU A 11 6.80 42.84 34.87
C LEU A 11 7.96 43.78 35.14
N ASN A 12 9.05 43.59 34.44
CA ASN A 12 10.20 44.52 34.46
C ASN A 12 10.09 45.44 33.25
N LEU A 13 9.99 46.76 33.51
CA LEU A 13 9.92 47.80 32.48
C LEU A 13 11.22 48.57 32.45
N ILE A 14 11.88 48.62 31.32
CA ILE A 14 13.08 49.44 31.08
C ILE A 14 12.76 50.44 29.97
N ALA A 15 12.84 51.72 30.30
CA ALA A 15 12.63 52.80 29.38
C ALA A 15 13.88 53.65 29.19
N SER A 16 14.23 53.96 27.97
CA SER A 16 15.31 54.86 27.59
C SER A 16 14.83 55.84 26.49
N HIS A 17 15.62 56.82 26.15
CA HIS A 17 15.32 57.70 25.03
C HIS A 17 15.40 57.01 23.65
N LYS A 18 15.93 55.78 23.60
CA LYS A 18 16.12 55.00 22.35
C LYS A 18 15.25 53.74 22.25
N SER A 19 14.77 53.23 23.39
CA SER A 19 14.04 51.94 23.43
C SER A 19 13.17 51.84 24.66
N LEU A 20 12.10 51.05 24.49
CA LEU A 20 11.23 50.60 25.55
C LEU A 20 11.23 49.05 25.52
N SER A 21 11.45 48.42 26.67
CA SER A 21 11.39 46.97 26.80
C SER A 21 10.57 46.56 28.01
N ILE A 22 9.83 45.46 27.88
CA ILE A 22 9.07 44.84 28.96
C ILE A 22 9.38 43.36 28.95
N ASP A 23 9.78 42.81 30.05
CA ASP A 23 10.01 41.37 30.20
C ASP A 23 9.36 40.83 31.47
N GLY A 24 9.08 39.53 31.47
CA GLY A 24 8.52 38.89 32.64
C GLY A 24 8.11 37.44 32.40
N LYS A 25 7.67 36.81 33.50
CA LYS A 25 6.97 35.52 33.47
C LYS A 25 5.47 35.79 33.45
N SER A 26 4.77 35.22 32.53
CA SER A 26 3.34 35.49 32.30
C SER A 26 2.58 34.21 31.92
N LYS A 27 1.27 34.32 31.91
CA LYS A 27 0.37 33.27 31.42
C LYS A 27 -0.55 33.84 30.36
N ILE A 28 -0.82 33.07 29.32
CA ILE A 28 -1.88 33.33 28.32
C ILE A 28 -2.87 32.21 28.43
N ASN A 29 -4.14 32.50 28.83
CA ASN A 29 -5.17 31.47 29.09
C ASN A 29 -4.62 30.35 30.00
N ASN A 30 -3.97 30.69 31.10
CA ASN A 30 -3.27 29.79 32.04
C ASN A 30 -2.00 29.13 31.49
N PHE A 31 -1.65 29.31 30.23
CA PHE A 31 -0.46 28.72 29.62
C PHE A 31 0.79 29.56 29.94
N PRO A 32 1.81 29.01 30.65
CA PRO A 32 2.94 29.74 31.14
C PRO A 32 3.97 30.01 30.03
N LEU A 33 4.51 31.22 30.02
CA LEU A 33 5.59 31.63 29.13
C LEU A 33 6.50 32.68 29.80
N LYS A 34 7.73 32.78 29.29
CA LYS A 34 8.59 33.94 29.53
C LYS A 34 8.58 34.75 28.25
N PHE A 35 8.48 36.07 28.38
CA PHE A 35 8.51 36.94 27.21
C PHE A 35 9.40 38.17 27.41
N LEU A 36 9.86 38.72 26.31
CA LEU A 36 10.50 39.99 26.16
C LEU A 36 9.85 40.75 25.01
N TRP A 37 9.22 41.86 25.29
CA TRP A 37 8.78 42.84 24.27
C TRP A 37 9.78 43.97 24.18
N ASN A 38 10.12 44.42 22.96
CA ASN A 38 11.06 45.51 22.72
C ASN A 38 10.55 46.39 21.58
N GLN A 39 10.63 47.70 21.77
CA GLN A 39 10.33 48.70 20.75
C GLN A 39 11.46 49.70 20.63
N ASN A 40 11.89 49.99 19.39
CA ASN A 40 12.84 51.06 19.11
C ASN A 40 12.07 52.39 19.03
N LEU A 41 12.59 53.43 19.72
CA LEU A 41 11.96 54.76 19.80
C LEU A 41 12.77 55.84 19.07
N LYS A 42 13.76 55.49 18.24
CA LYS A 42 14.53 56.49 17.45
C LYS A 42 13.63 57.21 16.45
N ASP A 43 13.83 58.51 16.28
CA ASP A 43 12.97 59.43 15.53
C ASP A 43 12.69 59.04 14.05
N ASN A 44 13.58 58.29 13.40
CA ASN A 44 13.44 57.85 12.02
C ASN A 44 13.20 56.32 11.88
N SER A 45 12.93 55.61 12.98
CA SER A 45 12.66 54.18 12.89
C SER A 45 11.18 53.94 12.57
N GLU A 46 10.91 53.03 11.63
CA GLU A 46 9.59 52.43 11.58
C GLU A 46 9.23 51.94 12.98
N LYS A 47 8.00 52.26 13.48
CA LYS A 47 7.55 51.85 14.83
C LYS A 47 7.34 50.34 14.91
N ILE A 48 8.42 49.58 14.64
CA ILE A 48 8.43 48.13 14.69
C ILE A 48 8.74 47.69 16.13
N SER A 49 7.92 46.78 16.64
CA SER A 49 8.22 46.12 17.92
C SER A 49 8.36 44.62 17.74
N PHE A 50 9.10 43.99 18.63
CA PHE A 50 9.39 42.57 18.64
C PHE A 50 8.93 41.96 19.95
N VAL A 51 8.38 40.76 19.88
CA VAL A 51 8.17 39.91 21.05
C VAL A 51 8.96 38.64 20.86
N ALA A 52 9.80 38.31 21.82
CA ALA A 52 10.40 36.99 21.96
C ALA A 52 9.74 36.30 23.14
N ALA A 53 9.37 35.02 22.99
CA ALA A 53 8.81 34.26 24.09
C ALA A 53 9.35 32.81 24.09
N GLU A 54 9.62 32.32 25.30
CA GLU A 54 9.98 30.91 25.53
C GLU A 54 8.84 30.19 26.25
N PHE A 55 8.49 29.04 25.79
CA PHE A 55 7.42 28.22 26.37
C PHE A 55 7.64 26.72 26.10
N ASN A 56 6.82 25.87 26.71
CA ASN A 56 6.81 24.46 26.41
C ASN A 56 5.64 24.13 25.48
N ILE A 57 5.88 23.39 24.40
CA ILE A 57 4.83 22.78 23.60
C ILE A 57 4.42 21.48 24.30
N ASP A 58 3.16 21.39 24.70
CA ASP A 58 2.49 20.21 25.22
C ASP A 58 1.01 20.21 24.79
N GLU A 59 0.25 19.21 25.15
CA GLU A 59 -1.17 19.10 24.79
C GLU A 59 -1.97 20.31 25.33
N ASN A 60 -1.70 20.77 26.54
CA ASN A 60 -2.38 21.94 27.15
C ASN A 60 -2.07 23.23 26.38
N GLY A 61 -0.83 23.36 25.90
CA GLY A 61 -0.42 24.51 25.09
C GLY A 61 -1.13 24.54 23.73
N LEU A 62 -1.25 23.39 23.09
CA LEU A 62 -1.99 23.29 21.82
C LEU A 62 -3.46 23.68 22.02
N GLU A 63 -4.14 23.19 23.07
CA GLU A 63 -5.51 23.57 23.41
C GLU A 63 -5.63 25.08 23.73
N ALA A 64 -4.72 25.64 24.52
CA ALA A 64 -4.73 27.06 24.89
C ALA A 64 -4.66 27.99 23.65
N PHE A 65 -4.08 27.49 22.55
CA PHE A 65 -3.97 28.20 21.28
C PHE A 65 -5.01 27.75 20.24
N ASN A 66 -5.96 26.87 20.61
CA ASN A 66 -6.96 26.29 19.71
C ASN A 66 -6.34 25.54 18.51
N ILE A 67 -5.19 24.90 18.74
CA ILE A 67 -4.55 24.04 17.76
C ILE A 67 -5.02 22.61 17.99
N SER A 68 -5.89 22.14 17.11
CA SER A 68 -6.38 20.75 17.15
C SER A 68 -5.52 19.87 16.22
N LEU A 69 -4.83 18.91 16.81
CA LEU A 69 -4.13 17.84 16.08
C LEU A 69 -4.94 16.54 16.20
N PRO A 70 -4.76 15.58 15.28
CA PRO A 70 -5.32 14.25 15.44
C PRO A 70 -4.93 13.61 16.78
N ASP A 71 -5.84 12.85 17.38
CA ASP A 71 -5.66 12.26 18.70
C ASP A 71 -4.36 11.45 18.81
N GLY A 72 -3.53 11.80 19.79
CA GLY A 72 -2.26 11.15 20.06
C GLY A 72 -1.15 11.44 19.04
N MET A 73 -1.35 12.37 18.10
CA MET A 73 -0.32 12.76 17.12
C MET A 73 0.90 13.37 17.78
N PHE A 74 0.70 14.17 18.83
CA PHE A 74 1.78 14.80 19.61
C PHE A 74 1.60 14.49 21.10
N LYS A 75 2.67 14.05 21.76
CA LYS A 75 2.71 13.81 23.20
C LYS A 75 4.03 14.29 23.79
N GLY A 76 4.04 14.48 25.11
CA GLY A 76 5.22 14.91 25.84
C GLY A 76 5.38 16.42 25.87
N ILE A 77 6.57 16.88 26.24
CA ILE A 77 6.87 18.31 26.47
C ILE A 77 8.15 18.66 25.75
N SER A 78 8.10 19.68 24.89
CA SER A 78 9.26 20.21 24.19
C SER A 78 9.35 21.72 24.34
N LYS A 79 10.57 22.25 24.49
CA LYS A 79 10.79 23.69 24.53
C LYS A 79 10.59 24.31 23.15
N ALA A 80 10.03 25.52 23.14
CA ALA A 80 9.85 26.31 21.93
C ALA A 80 10.12 27.78 22.16
N ASP A 81 10.61 28.40 21.10
CA ASP A 81 10.85 29.83 21.01
C ASP A 81 9.87 30.45 20.00
N LEU A 82 9.18 31.49 20.39
CA LEU A 82 8.33 32.31 19.53
C LEU A 82 8.99 33.68 19.32
N LYS A 83 9.00 34.13 18.07
CA LYS A 83 9.31 35.51 17.73
C LYS A 83 8.14 36.12 16.98
N LEU A 84 7.62 37.25 17.48
CA LEU A 84 6.64 38.09 16.77
C LEU A 84 7.30 39.35 16.26
N THR A 85 6.93 39.76 15.06
CA THR A 85 7.30 41.07 14.50
C THR A 85 6.01 41.85 14.25
N LEU A 86 5.86 42.96 14.99
CA LEU A 86 4.69 43.83 14.92
C LEU A 86 5.06 45.09 14.14
N LYS A 87 4.49 45.26 12.96
CA LYS A 87 4.62 46.41 12.08
C LYS A 87 3.28 47.19 12.05
N PRO A 88 3.24 48.49 12.23
CA PRO A 88 2.01 49.28 12.10
C PRO A 88 1.34 49.00 10.72
N LYS A 89 0.05 48.79 10.71
CA LYS A 89 -0.78 48.55 9.50
C LYS A 89 -0.54 47.22 8.74
N TYR A 90 0.37 46.39 9.22
CA TYR A 90 0.62 45.05 8.63
C TYR A 90 0.21 43.95 9.63
N PRO A 91 -0.17 42.77 9.15
CA PRO A 91 -0.35 41.61 10.00
C PRO A 91 0.93 41.31 10.81
N THR A 92 0.74 40.83 12.03
CA THR A 92 1.88 40.42 12.87
C THR A 92 2.48 39.13 12.30
N GLU A 93 3.77 39.20 11.94
CA GLU A 93 4.51 38.00 11.50
C GLU A 93 4.95 37.19 12.72
N PHE A 94 4.96 35.86 12.60
CA PHE A 94 5.45 35.00 13.67
C PHE A 94 6.42 33.92 13.15
N ILE A 95 7.34 33.53 14.02
CA ILE A 95 8.22 32.36 13.83
C ILE A 95 8.23 31.57 15.13
N VAL A 96 7.88 30.28 15.04
CA VAL A 96 8.02 29.30 16.13
C VAL A 96 9.15 28.36 15.80
N LYS A 97 10.02 28.06 16.75
CA LYS A 97 11.09 27.07 16.62
C LYS A 97 11.09 26.14 17.81
N SER A 98 11.32 24.86 17.58
CA SER A 98 11.52 23.84 18.60
C SER A 98 12.49 22.78 18.14
N ASN A 99 13.25 22.20 19.06
CA ASN A 99 14.08 21.04 18.79
C ASN A 99 13.34 19.72 18.99
N LEU A 100 12.05 19.77 19.35
CA LEU A 100 11.16 18.61 19.58
C LEU A 100 11.69 17.61 20.62
N LYS A 101 12.74 17.95 21.35
CA LYS A 101 13.34 17.05 22.34
C LYS A 101 12.39 16.85 23.52
N GLY A 102 12.10 15.61 23.86
CA GLY A 102 11.15 15.23 24.92
C GLY A 102 9.72 15.08 24.44
N SER A 103 9.46 15.24 23.14
CA SER A 103 8.16 14.94 22.54
C SER A 103 8.15 13.60 21.81
N GLU A 104 6.95 13.10 21.60
CA GLU A 104 6.62 11.94 20.79
C GLU A 104 5.69 12.38 19.65
N ILE A 105 5.97 11.94 18.44
CA ILE A 105 5.13 12.19 17.27
C ILE A 105 4.64 10.86 16.71
N ASN A 106 3.33 10.75 16.48
CA ASN A 106 2.68 9.57 15.93
C ASN A 106 1.86 9.95 14.70
N ILE A 107 2.10 9.30 13.58
CA ILE A 107 1.29 9.41 12.37
C ILE A 107 0.56 8.08 12.20
N ASN A 108 -0.57 7.94 12.94
CA ASN A 108 -1.33 6.69 13.00
C ASN A 108 -1.79 6.19 11.64
N SER A 109 -2.12 7.09 10.71
CA SER A 109 -2.52 6.75 9.33
C SER A 109 -1.40 6.08 8.52
N LEU A 110 -0.15 6.33 8.85
CA LEU A 110 1.02 5.69 8.26
C LEU A 110 1.56 4.54 9.13
N GLY A 111 1.04 4.37 10.34
CA GLY A 111 1.58 3.43 11.33
C GLY A 111 2.99 3.77 11.80
N TRP A 112 3.39 5.03 11.67
CA TRP A 112 4.70 5.51 12.10
C TRP A 112 4.61 6.21 13.45
N SER A 113 5.58 5.97 14.31
CA SER A 113 5.72 6.67 15.59
C SER A 113 7.18 6.81 15.98
N ASN A 114 7.53 7.97 16.52
CA ASN A 114 8.81 8.21 17.20
C ASN A 114 8.55 8.63 18.64
N LYS A 115 8.89 7.75 19.58
CA LYS A 115 8.62 7.92 21.03
C LYS A 115 9.72 8.72 21.76
N ASN A 116 10.82 9.00 21.14
CA ASN A 116 11.93 9.72 21.79
C ASN A 116 12.79 10.40 20.72
N ILE A 117 12.32 11.55 20.27
CA ILE A 117 13.02 12.35 19.28
C ILE A 117 14.35 12.82 19.85
N LYS A 118 15.45 12.38 19.24
CA LYS A 118 16.81 12.75 19.63
C LYS A 118 17.29 14.01 18.90
N ASN A 119 17.03 14.04 17.59
CA ASN A 119 17.39 15.12 16.69
C ASN A 119 16.13 15.63 16.01
N GLY A 120 15.55 16.68 16.56
CA GLY A 120 14.37 17.30 16.01
C GLY A 120 14.61 18.75 15.65
N ASN A 121 13.89 19.23 14.66
CA ASN A 121 13.82 20.63 14.28
C ASN A 121 12.43 20.93 13.75
N LEU A 122 11.73 21.84 14.40
CA LEU A 122 10.45 22.37 13.96
C LEU A 122 10.61 23.86 13.72
N ILE A 123 10.20 24.31 12.55
CA ILE A 123 10.10 25.73 12.22
C ILE A 123 8.72 25.97 11.64
N ILE A 124 7.98 26.90 12.23
CA ILE A 124 6.70 27.36 11.70
C ILE A 124 6.80 28.87 11.50
N ARG A 125 6.45 29.34 10.30
CA ARG A 125 6.39 30.77 9.97
C ARG A 125 5.04 31.11 9.38
N GLY A 126 4.64 32.37 9.61
CA GLY A 126 3.41 32.87 9.05
C GLY A 126 3.03 34.24 9.57
N SER A 127 1.79 34.61 9.34
CA SER A 127 1.22 35.87 9.80
C SER A 127 -0.13 35.67 10.52
N LEU A 128 -0.35 36.50 11.55
CA LEU A 128 -1.61 36.58 12.29
C LEU A 128 -2.61 37.46 11.52
N SER A 129 -2.72 37.23 10.23
CA SER A 129 -3.75 37.79 9.35
C SER A 129 -5.13 37.18 9.67
N LYS A 130 -6.14 37.58 8.94
CA LYS A 130 -7.43 36.93 8.94
C LYS A 130 -7.76 36.52 7.50
N PRO A 131 -7.78 35.23 7.21
CA PRO A 131 -7.41 34.08 8.07
C PRO A 131 -5.94 34.10 8.48
N VAL A 132 -5.59 33.33 9.52
CA VAL A 132 -4.18 33.07 9.88
C VAL A 132 -3.53 32.36 8.70
N ASP A 133 -2.34 32.80 8.33
CA ASP A 133 -1.56 32.24 7.25
C ASP A 133 -0.30 31.58 7.81
N VAL A 134 -0.08 30.31 7.50
CA VAL A 134 1.13 29.55 7.84
C VAL A 134 1.88 29.26 6.54
N ASP A 135 2.76 30.19 6.18
CA ASP A 135 3.53 30.15 4.93
C ASP A 135 4.52 29.01 4.85
N GLU A 136 5.06 28.61 5.99
CA GLU A 136 6.08 27.57 6.09
C GLU A 136 5.89 26.76 7.37
N ILE A 137 5.85 25.44 7.22
CA ILE A 137 6.08 24.47 8.27
C ILE A 137 7.18 23.52 7.80
N LYS A 138 8.26 23.44 8.57
CA LYS A 138 9.35 22.47 8.38
C LYS A 138 9.50 21.67 9.65
N ILE A 139 9.44 20.33 9.49
CA ILE A 139 9.67 19.41 10.57
C ILE A 139 10.70 18.37 10.12
N SER A 140 11.67 18.10 10.97
CA SER A 140 12.52 16.92 10.89
C SER A 140 12.62 16.32 12.27
N ALA A 141 12.47 15.01 12.36
CA ALA A 141 12.49 14.28 13.62
C ALA A 141 13.04 12.88 13.37
N ASP A 142 14.36 12.72 13.57
CA ASP A 142 15.13 11.51 13.24
C ASP A 142 14.90 11.08 11.77
N ASP A 143 13.96 10.18 11.51
CA ASP A 143 13.65 9.63 10.20
C ASP A 143 12.39 10.22 9.54
N LEU A 144 11.79 11.27 10.11
CA LEU A 144 10.69 12.04 9.52
C LEU A 144 11.22 13.36 8.97
N SER A 145 10.87 13.68 7.74
CA SER A 145 11.09 15.00 7.14
C SER A 145 9.84 15.47 6.42
N ALA A 146 9.37 16.67 6.74
CA ALA A 146 8.25 17.29 6.04
C ALA A 146 8.47 18.79 5.87
N SER A 147 8.07 19.31 4.72
CA SER A 147 8.08 20.74 4.42
C SER A 147 6.81 21.11 3.67
N GLY A 148 6.12 22.15 4.14
CA GLY A 148 4.84 22.53 3.56
C GLY A 148 4.26 23.83 4.10
N LYS A 149 2.97 24.02 3.86
CA LYS A 149 2.16 25.16 4.32
C LYS A 149 0.78 24.69 4.77
N ILE A 150 0.14 25.49 5.63
CA ILE A 150 -1.21 25.21 6.14
C ILE A 150 -2.06 26.47 5.94
N ASN A 151 -3.25 26.29 5.40
CA ASN A 151 -4.23 27.32 5.20
C ASN A 151 -5.44 27.13 6.13
N PHE A 152 -5.98 28.22 6.63
CA PHE A 152 -7.15 28.22 7.50
C PHE A 152 -8.30 29.01 6.86
N GLU A 153 -9.53 28.76 7.29
CA GLU A 153 -10.70 29.57 6.97
C GLU A 153 -10.73 30.85 7.84
N ASN A 154 -11.59 31.82 7.47
CA ASN A 154 -11.73 33.08 8.19
C ASN A 154 -12.13 32.94 9.68
N ASP A 155 -12.80 31.85 10.01
CA ASP A 155 -13.19 31.50 11.38
C ASP A 155 -12.08 30.76 12.16
N GLY A 156 -10.93 30.48 11.52
CA GLY A 156 -9.79 29.77 12.09
C GLY A 156 -9.86 28.24 11.95
N GLN A 157 -10.86 27.70 11.28
CA GLN A 157 -10.91 26.25 11.01
C GLN A 157 -9.87 25.84 9.97
N PHE A 158 -9.39 24.62 10.06
CA PHE A 158 -8.49 24.04 9.08
C PHE A 158 -9.15 23.95 7.70
N LYS A 159 -8.47 24.45 6.66
CA LYS A 159 -8.89 24.40 5.26
C LYS A 159 -8.09 23.41 4.47
N SER A 160 -6.76 23.56 4.46
CA SER A 160 -5.86 22.66 3.71
C SER A 160 -4.45 22.71 4.26
N ALA A 161 -3.71 21.62 4.02
CA ALA A 161 -2.26 21.57 4.20
C ALA A 161 -1.64 20.94 2.96
N VAL A 162 -0.53 21.52 2.51
CA VAL A 162 0.21 21.04 1.34
C VAL A 162 1.65 20.83 1.76
N PHE A 163 2.11 19.60 1.62
CA PHE A 163 3.48 19.16 1.87
C PHE A 163 4.08 18.63 0.56
N PRO A 164 4.78 19.46 -0.23
CA PRO A 164 5.46 19.01 -1.43
C PRO A 164 6.49 17.91 -1.19
N VAL A 165 7.01 17.85 0.04
CA VAL A 165 7.94 16.82 0.49
C VAL A 165 7.47 16.28 1.83
N LEU A 166 7.16 14.99 1.87
CA LEU A 166 6.92 14.21 3.08
C LEU A 166 7.67 12.90 2.96
N GLU A 167 8.65 12.70 3.83
CA GLU A 167 9.51 11.53 3.85
C GLU A 167 9.47 10.86 5.22
N VAL A 168 9.34 9.55 5.25
CA VAL A 168 9.44 8.74 6.45
C VAL A 168 10.40 7.58 6.17
N SER A 169 11.55 7.59 6.83
CA SER A 169 12.63 6.64 6.60
C SER A 169 12.96 6.53 5.09
N ASP A 170 13.23 5.31 4.62
CA ASP A 170 13.51 4.98 3.21
C ASP A 170 12.29 4.40 2.46
N TRP A 171 11.16 4.25 3.17
CA TRP A 171 10.00 3.52 2.65
C TRP A 171 8.84 4.41 2.19
N PHE A 172 8.81 5.69 2.56
CA PHE A 172 7.75 6.62 2.20
C PHE A 172 8.36 7.96 1.76
N SER A 173 8.12 8.36 0.55
CA SER A 173 8.55 9.67 0.01
C SER A 173 7.56 10.09 -1.08
N THR A 174 6.72 11.10 -0.79
CA THR A 174 5.70 11.60 -1.71
C THR A 174 5.29 13.02 -1.34
N SER A 175 4.57 13.71 -2.20
CA SER A 175 3.83 14.91 -1.80
C SER A 175 2.50 14.53 -1.14
N LEU A 176 2.05 15.32 -0.19
CA LEU A 176 0.79 15.15 0.51
C LEU A 176 -0.01 16.45 0.46
N THR A 177 -1.24 16.37 -0.02
CA THR A 177 -2.24 17.42 0.14
C THR A 177 -3.39 16.92 0.99
N LEU A 178 -3.68 17.63 2.07
CA LEU A 178 -4.86 17.45 2.90
C LEU A 178 -5.82 18.61 2.65
N SER A 179 -7.08 18.34 2.42
CA SER A 179 -8.11 19.38 2.30
C SER A 179 -9.42 18.92 2.91
N LYS A 180 -10.21 19.90 3.36
CA LYS A 180 -11.55 19.66 3.90
C LYS A 180 -12.55 20.36 3.02
N THR A 181 -13.48 19.62 2.43
CA THR A 181 -14.58 20.15 1.61
C THR A 181 -15.89 19.55 2.11
N ASP A 182 -16.88 20.38 2.43
CA ASP A 182 -18.21 19.94 2.89
C ASP A 182 -18.15 18.92 4.06
N ASN A 183 -17.27 19.15 5.04
CA ASN A 183 -16.99 18.25 6.17
C ASN A 183 -16.40 16.89 5.81
N VAL A 184 -15.93 16.70 4.59
CA VAL A 184 -15.24 15.50 4.15
C VAL A 184 -13.75 15.77 3.99
N ASN A 185 -12.92 14.95 4.59
CA ASN A 185 -11.47 15.04 4.46
C ASN A 185 -11.02 14.33 3.20
N LEU A 186 -10.35 15.06 2.31
CA LEU A 186 -9.67 14.55 1.13
C LEU A 186 -8.17 14.51 1.39
N MET A 187 -7.55 13.36 1.13
CA MET A 187 -6.11 13.16 1.11
C MET A 187 -5.66 12.87 -0.33
N GLU A 188 -4.64 13.57 -0.79
CA GLU A 188 -4.03 13.35 -2.09
C GLU A 188 -2.54 13.07 -1.92
N LEU A 189 -2.06 11.97 -2.50
CA LEU A 189 -0.65 11.60 -2.57
C LEU A 189 -0.20 11.68 -4.02
N GLU A 190 0.86 12.44 -4.31
CA GLU A 190 1.30 12.68 -5.68
C GLU A 190 2.81 12.53 -5.82
N GLY A 191 3.22 11.74 -6.82
CA GLY A 191 4.61 11.42 -7.11
C GLY A 191 5.26 10.53 -6.06
N GLY A 192 6.53 10.19 -6.31
CA GLY A 192 7.38 9.50 -5.35
C GLY A 192 7.08 8.02 -5.15
N LYS A 193 7.51 7.51 -3.99
CA LYS A 193 7.58 6.06 -3.72
C LYS A 193 7.03 5.72 -2.34
N VAL A 194 6.30 4.61 -2.29
CA VAL A 194 5.78 4.04 -1.04
C VAL A 194 6.03 2.54 -1.00
N ASP A 195 6.57 2.04 0.11
CA ASP A 195 6.64 0.60 0.38
C ASP A 195 5.44 0.19 1.25
N PHE A 196 4.45 -0.45 0.60
CA PHE A 196 3.22 -0.89 1.26
C PHE A 196 3.45 -1.89 2.40
N ARG A 197 4.57 -2.63 2.38
CA ARG A 197 4.91 -3.61 3.43
C ARG A 197 5.19 -2.94 4.78
N SER A 198 5.71 -1.71 4.74
CA SER A 198 6.05 -0.91 5.92
C SER A 198 4.83 -0.16 6.50
N LEU A 199 3.75 -0.03 5.73
CA LEU A 199 2.51 0.58 6.22
C LEU A 199 1.87 -0.31 7.29
N VAL A 200 1.75 0.21 8.49
CA VAL A 200 1.00 -0.42 9.59
C VAL A 200 -0.36 0.23 9.67
N PHE A 201 -1.35 -0.32 8.99
CA PHE A 201 -2.73 0.14 9.16
C PHE A 201 -3.16 -0.18 10.59
N GLY A 202 -3.17 0.84 11.46
CA GLY A 202 -3.74 0.73 12.78
C GLY A 202 -5.23 0.36 12.69
N LYS A 203 -5.75 -0.34 13.69
CA LYS A 203 -7.20 -0.49 13.91
C LYS A 203 -7.76 0.87 14.36
N SER A 204 -7.75 1.88 13.47
CA SER A 204 -8.48 3.11 13.72
C SER A 204 -9.94 2.82 13.37
N GLU A 205 -10.79 2.77 14.37
CA GLU A 205 -12.23 2.57 14.21
C GLU A 205 -12.91 3.74 13.46
N LYS A 206 -12.19 4.84 13.25
CA LYS A 206 -12.65 6.01 12.48
C LYS A 206 -11.55 6.46 11.55
N THR A 207 -11.70 6.14 10.28
CA THR A 207 -10.89 6.76 9.23
C THR A 207 -11.34 8.23 9.13
N GLU A 208 -10.51 9.17 9.55
CA GLU A 208 -10.79 10.61 9.40
C GLU A 208 -10.78 11.04 7.92
N VAL A 209 -10.23 10.22 7.04
CA VAL A 209 -10.14 10.46 5.60
C VAL A 209 -11.40 9.89 4.94
N GLY A 210 -12.18 10.73 4.27
CA GLY A 210 -13.34 10.32 3.47
C GLY A 210 -12.93 9.84 2.09
N PHE A 211 -12.04 10.60 1.43
CA PHE A 211 -11.50 10.29 0.11
C PHE A 211 -9.98 10.27 0.10
N LEU A 212 -9.42 9.30 -0.63
CA LEU A 212 -7.99 9.20 -0.89
C LEU A 212 -7.75 9.10 -2.40
N LYS A 213 -7.02 10.07 -2.95
CA LYS A 213 -6.49 10.03 -4.31
C LYS A 213 -5.00 9.75 -4.25
N VAL A 214 -4.55 8.84 -5.08
CA VAL A 214 -3.15 8.41 -5.12
C VAL A 214 -2.66 8.44 -6.56
N SER A 215 -1.50 9.04 -6.77
CA SER A 215 -0.77 9.01 -8.03
C SER A 215 0.72 8.87 -7.71
N LEU A 216 1.22 7.63 -7.60
CA LEU A 216 2.60 7.34 -7.21
C LEU A 216 3.42 6.85 -8.39
N ASP A 217 4.69 7.22 -8.45
CA ASP A 217 5.64 6.66 -9.41
C ASP A 217 5.85 5.17 -9.13
N SER A 218 5.87 4.79 -7.84
CA SER A 218 6.14 3.43 -7.38
C SER A 218 5.43 3.09 -6.08
N LEU A 219 4.76 1.94 -6.07
CA LEU A 219 4.19 1.31 -4.89
C LEU A 219 4.73 -0.12 -4.76
N ARG A 220 5.65 -0.35 -3.83
CA ARG A 220 6.19 -1.68 -3.58
C ARG A 220 5.19 -2.53 -2.81
N ILE A 221 4.77 -3.65 -3.40
CA ILE A 221 3.78 -4.57 -2.82
C ILE A 221 4.44 -5.71 -2.05
N SER A 222 5.51 -6.28 -2.63
CA SER A 222 6.27 -7.38 -2.01
C SER A 222 7.70 -7.39 -2.54
N ASP A 223 8.54 -8.32 -2.06
CA ASP A 223 9.85 -8.54 -2.67
C ASP A 223 9.69 -8.96 -4.13
N GLY A 224 10.24 -8.14 -5.04
CA GLY A 224 10.20 -8.36 -6.48
C GLY A 224 8.89 -7.96 -7.18
N ILE A 225 7.89 -7.41 -6.47
CA ILE A 225 6.67 -6.88 -7.08
C ILE A 225 6.48 -5.42 -6.68
N GLU A 226 6.55 -4.57 -7.66
CA GLU A 226 6.35 -3.14 -7.59
C GLU A 226 5.27 -2.72 -8.61
N PHE A 227 4.32 -1.91 -8.17
CA PHE A 227 3.35 -1.27 -9.04
C PHE A 227 3.87 0.10 -9.40
N THR A 228 4.25 0.29 -10.66
CA THR A 228 4.67 1.59 -11.19
C THR A 228 3.49 2.32 -11.83
N ASN A 229 3.58 3.66 -11.91
CA ASN A 229 2.49 4.51 -12.40
C ASN A 229 1.16 4.18 -11.72
N PHE A 230 1.21 4.02 -10.40
CA PHE A 230 0.04 3.62 -9.60
C PHE A 230 -0.90 4.81 -9.42
N ILE A 231 -2.13 4.66 -9.89
CA ILE A 231 -3.18 5.67 -9.74
C ILE A 231 -4.40 5.01 -9.10
N ALA A 232 -4.93 5.61 -8.04
CA ALA A 232 -6.12 5.11 -7.35
C ALA A 232 -7.01 6.24 -6.84
N ASP A 233 -8.33 6.01 -6.91
CA ASP A 233 -9.37 6.83 -6.30
C ASP A 233 -10.16 5.95 -5.32
N ILE A 234 -10.17 6.33 -4.04
CA ILE A 234 -10.74 5.54 -2.95
C ILE A 234 -11.71 6.39 -2.13
N ASP A 235 -12.93 5.91 -1.97
CA ASP A 235 -14.00 6.49 -1.16
C ASP A 235 -14.29 5.54 0.02
N PHE A 236 -13.82 5.90 1.21
CA PHE A 236 -13.98 5.07 2.39
C PHE A 236 -15.41 5.03 2.95
N SER A 237 -16.31 5.88 2.47
CA SER A 237 -17.73 5.87 2.86
C SER A 237 -18.51 4.71 2.24
N LYS A 238 -18.04 4.17 1.11
CA LYS A 238 -18.72 3.14 0.32
C LYS A 238 -18.28 1.73 0.67
N LYS A 239 -19.09 0.74 0.26
CA LYS A 239 -18.72 -0.68 0.30
C LYS A 239 -17.72 -1.01 -0.81
N GLU A 240 -17.97 -0.54 -2.00
CA GLU A 240 -17.01 -0.52 -3.11
C GLU A 240 -16.14 0.73 -2.93
N LEU A 241 -14.94 0.52 -2.38
CA LEU A 241 -14.04 1.60 -2.00
C LEU A 241 -13.54 2.39 -3.20
N GLY A 242 -13.33 1.73 -4.35
CA GLY A 242 -12.81 2.39 -5.55
C GLY A 242 -12.02 1.47 -6.46
N SER A 243 -11.19 2.09 -7.30
CA SER A 243 -10.38 1.38 -8.29
C SER A 243 -8.97 1.92 -8.37
N PHE A 244 -8.09 1.12 -8.96
CA PHE A 244 -6.74 1.54 -9.30
C PHE A 244 -6.31 1.03 -10.67
N LYS A 245 -5.29 1.65 -11.23
CA LYS A 245 -4.51 1.19 -12.38
C LYS A 245 -3.04 1.29 -12.08
N ALA A 246 -2.26 0.39 -12.64
CA ALA A 246 -0.80 0.36 -12.46
C ALA A 246 -0.13 -0.49 -13.53
N GLN A 247 1.20 -0.51 -13.50
CA GLN A 247 2.01 -1.45 -14.26
C GLN A 247 2.82 -2.32 -13.31
N VAL A 248 2.89 -3.62 -13.56
CA VAL A 248 3.71 -4.54 -12.76
C VAL A 248 5.17 -4.44 -13.19
N ASN A 249 6.04 -3.95 -12.30
CA ASN A 249 7.48 -3.74 -12.54
C ASN A 249 7.76 -2.98 -13.86
N GLY A 250 6.98 -1.93 -14.15
CA GLY A 250 7.11 -1.14 -15.36
C GLY A 250 6.71 -1.85 -16.66
N GLY A 251 6.08 -3.03 -16.57
CA GLY A 251 5.74 -3.87 -17.72
C GLY A 251 4.24 -3.96 -17.97
N ALA A 252 3.59 -4.95 -17.40
CA ALA A 252 2.20 -5.28 -17.70
C ALA A 252 1.20 -4.37 -17.01
N ASP A 253 0.22 -3.86 -17.77
CA ASP A 253 -0.89 -3.09 -17.23
C ASP A 253 -1.83 -3.99 -16.43
N ILE A 254 -2.26 -3.48 -15.28
CA ILE A 254 -3.25 -4.07 -14.40
C ILE A 254 -4.30 -3.02 -14.00
N TYR A 255 -5.52 -3.49 -13.81
CA TYR A 255 -6.65 -2.72 -13.30
C TYR A 255 -7.18 -3.41 -12.06
N GLY A 256 -7.44 -2.66 -11.01
CA GLY A 256 -7.93 -3.22 -9.76
C GLY A 256 -9.18 -2.53 -9.27
N LYS A 257 -10.01 -3.30 -8.55
CA LYS A 257 -11.15 -2.81 -7.76
C LYS A 257 -10.91 -3.16 -6.31
N LEU A 258 -11.30 -2.24 -5.44
CA LEU A 258 -11.15 -2.35 -4.00
C LEU A 258 -12.53 -2.37 -3.35
N SER A 259 -12.78 -3.31 -2.46
CA SER A 259 -14.04 -3.37 -1.71
C SER A 259 -13.81 -3.75 -0.25
N LYS A 260 -14.74 -3.39 0.63
CA LYS A 260 -14.67 -3.74 2.05
C LYS A 260 -14.90 -5.23 2.24
N GLY A 261 -14.01 -5.89 2.96
CA GLY A 261 -14.13 -7.25 3.45
C GLY A 261 -14.08 -7.29 4.98
N GLU A 262 -14.29 -8.45 5.54
CA GLU A 262 -14.32 -8.67 6.99
C GLU A 262 -12.97 -8.36 7.66
N PHE A 263 -11.88 -8.83 7.07
CA PHE A 263 -10.52 -8.66 7.62
C PHE A 263 -9.68 -7.62 6.87
N GLY A 264 -10.31 -6.74 6.08
CA GLY A 264 -9.63 -5.69 5.33
C GLY A 264 -10.16 -5.53 3.90
N THR A 265 -9.33 -5.00 3.02
CA THR A 265 -9.74 -4.69 1.65
C THR A 265 -9.62 -5.90 0.74
N ILE A 266 -10.72 -6.31 0.12
CA ILE A 266 -10.75 -7.28 -0.97
C ILE A 266 -10.25 -6.58 -2.24
N ILE A 267 -9.34 -7.25 -2.95
CA ILE A 267 -8.73 -6.74 -4.18
C ILE A 267 -9.15 -7.64 -5.33
N THR A 268 -9.82 -7.09 -6.34
CA THR A 268 -10.02 -7.75 -7.63
C THR A 268 -9.07 -7.13 -8.64
N LEU A 269 -8.28 -7.94 -9.31
CA LEU A 269 -7.27 -7.51 -10.27
C LEU A 269 -7.55 -8.15 -11.64
N ASP A 270 -7.59 -7.32 -12.67
CA ASP A 270 -7.80 -7.71 -14.05
C ASP A 270 -6.62 -7.27 -14.93
N SER A 271 -6.27 -8.08 -15.92
CA SER A 271 -5.35 -7.71 -17.00
C SER A 271 -5.73 -8.39 -18.30
N ALA A 272 -5.58 -7.69 -19.40
CA ALA A 272 -5.77 -8.25 -20.73
C ALA A 272 -4.64 -9.22 -21.14
N ASN A 273 -3.50 -9.23 -20.42
CA ASN A 273 -2.34 -10.05 -20.76
C ASN A 273 -1.72 -10.71 -19.53
N ALA A 274 -2.33 -11.80 -19.08
CA ALA A 274 -1.84 -12.63 -17.98
C ALA A 274 -0.36 -13.02 -18.11
N GLY A 275 0.03 -13.42 -19.32
CA GLY A 275 1.41 -13.80 -19.60
C GLY A 275 2.40 -12.66 -19.37
N HIS A 276 2.03 -11.42 -19.67
CA HIS A 276 2.86 -10.26 -19.38
C HIS A 276 2.93 -9.97 -17.88
N VAL A 277 1.79 -10.02 -17.17
CA VAL A 277 1.74 -9.85 -15.71
C VAL A 277 2.64 -10.86 -15.00
N LEU A 278 2.51 -12.15 -15.33
CA LEU A 278 3.26 -13.22 -14.68
C LEU A 278 4.76 -13.18 -14.99
N ARG A 279 5.14 -12.70 -16.18
CA ARG A 279 6.56 -12.47 -16.52
C ARG A 279 7.12 -11.25 -15.80
N SER A 280 6.41 -10.12 -15.83
CA SER A 280 6.85 -8.87 -15.18
C SER A 280 6.98 -9.06 -13.67
N SER A 281 6.08 -9.83 -13.04
CA SER A 281 6.17 -10.18 -11.62
C SER A 281 7.25 -11.21 -11.30
N GLY A 282 7.89 -11.81 -12.31
CA GLY A 282 8.88 -12.88 -12.13
C GLY A 282 8.31 -14.23 -11.68
N ILE A 283 6.97 -14.38 -11.59
CA ILE A 283 6.32 -15.61 -11.12
C ILE A 283 6.44 -16.73 -12.17
N LEU A 284 6.12 -16.44 -13.43
CA LEU A 284 6.22 -17.39 -14.54
C LEU A 284 6.78 -16.71 -15.79
N LYS A 285 7.95 -17.15 -16.25
CA LYS A 285 8.61 -16.58 -17.43
C LYS A 285 8.09 -17.15 -18.75
N ASN A 286 7.55 -18.33 -18.70
CA ASN A 286 7.25 -19.21 -19.83
C ASN A 286 5.79 -19.17 -20.30
N ILE A 287 5.05 -18.15 -19.96
CA ILE A 287 3.64 -17.95 -20.32
C ILE A 287 3.47 -16.76 -21.26
N ARG A 288 2.56 -16.86 -22.23
CA ARG A 288 2.23 -15.82 -23.22
C ARG A 288 0.73 -15.64 -23.36
N GLY A 289 0.33 -14.37 -23.52
CA GLY A 289 -1.07 -14.00 -23.74
C GLY A 289 -1.99 -14.26 -22.56
N GLY A 290 -3.26 -14.33 -22.84
CA GLY A 290 -4.33 -14.66 -21.90
C GLY A 290 -4.86 -13.47 -21.09
N GLY A 291 -6.17 -13.50 -20.80
CA GLY A 291 -6.77 -12.57 -19.83
C GLY A 291 -6.65 -13.12 -18.42
N LEU A 292 -6.32 -12.28 -17.45
CA LEU A 292 -6.23 -12.59 -16.02
C LEU A 292 -7.39 -11.95 -15.28
N ASN A 293 -8.02 -12.72 -14.41
CA ASN A 293 -8.83 -12.23 -13.30
C ASN A 293 -8.33 -12.87 -12.02
N LEU A 294 -8.03 -12.08 -11.00
CA LEU A 294 -7.55 -12.51 -9.69
C LEU A 294 -8.33 -11.78 -8.60
N VAL A 295 -8.92 -12.52 -7.69
CA VAL A 295 -9.56 -11.96 -6.48
C VAL A 295 -8.76 -12.37 -5.27
N LEU A 296 -8.38 -11.41 -4.43
CA LEU A 296 -7.65 -11.63 -3.18
C LEU A 296 -8.48 -11.12 -2.01
N THR A 297 -8.78 -12.00 -1.08
CA THR A 297 -9.48 -11.70 0.17
C THR A 297 -8.49 -11.84 1.33
N PRO A 298 -8.29 -10.78 2.13
CA PRO A 298 -7.40 -10.85 3.28
C PRO A 298 -8.00 -11.77 4.35
N ASN A 299 -7.12 -12.47 5.08
CA ASN A 299 -7.49 -13.25 6.25
C ASN A 299 -7.26 -12.42 7.52
N GLU A 300 -7.71 -12.94 8.67
CA GLU A 300 -7.52 -12.31 9.98
C GLU A 300 -6.03 -11.99 10.27
N LYS A 301 -5.15 -12.89 9.89
CA LYS A 301 -3.71 -12.71 10.06
C LYS A 301 -3.12 -11.83 8.95
N LYS A 302 -2.47 -10.73 9.33
CA LYS A 302 -1.82 -9.80 8.39
C LYS A 302 -0.83 -10.52 7.45
N GLY A 303 -0.91 -10.22 6.16
CA GLY A 303 -0.07 -10.82 5.13
C GLY A 303 -0.56 -12.17 4.60
N TYR A 304 -1.70 -12.65 5.09
CA TYR A 304 -2.35 -13.87 4.62
C TYR A 304 -3.57 -13.53 3.77
N TYR A 305 -3.65 -14.13 2.57
CA TYR A 305 -4.74 -13.91 1.63
C TYR A 305 -5.22 -15.23 1.06
N THR A 306 -6.54 -15.38 0.94
CA THR A 306 -7.15 -16.42 0.11
C THR A 306 -7.50 -15.80 -1.23
N GLY A 307 -7.19 -16.48 -2.32
CA GLY A 307 -7.44 -15.97 -3.66
C GLY A 307 -8.04 -16.99 -4.60
N ARG A 308 -8.77 -16.47 -5.59
CA ARG A 308 -9.23 -17.23 -6.76
C ARG A 308 -8.68 -16.57 -8.00
N PHE A 309 -8.14 -17.37 -8.92
CA PHE A 309 -7.68 -16.84 -10.19
C PHE A 309 -8.32 -17.57 -11.38
N ILE A 310 -8.43 -16.85 -12.48
CA ILE A 310 -8.83 -17.37 -13.79
C ILE A 310 -7.89 -16.75 -14.83
N ILE A 311 -7.28 -17.60 -15.65
CA ILE A 311 -6.50 -17.17 -16.82
C ILE A 311 -7.12 -17.83 -18.04
N ASN A 312 -7.49 -17.03 -19.03
CA ASN A 312 -8.12 -17.52 -20.26
C ASN A 312 -7.22 -17.36 -21.48
N LYS A 313 -7.20 -18.35 -22.39
CA LYS A 313 -6.54 -18.27 -23.71
C LYS A 313 -5.04 -17.90 -23.64
N PHE A 314 -4.27 -18.67 -22.93
CA PHE A 314 -2.83 -18.48 -22.80
C PHE A 314 -2.05 -19.65 -23.42
N ARG A 315 -0.73 -19.42 -23.62
CA ARG A 315 0.20 -20.41 -24.16
C ARG A 315 1.39 -20.59 -23.22
N MET A 316 1.77 -21.84 -22.97
CA MET A 316 2.97 -22.20 -22.23
C MET A 316 4.09 -22.57 -23.21
N LEU A 317 5.28 -21.99 -23.05
CA LEU A 317 6.46 -22.18 -23.91
C LEU A 317 7.65 -22.59 -23.04
N HIS A 318 8.53 -23.46 -23.54
CA HIS A 318 9.85 -23.75 -22.95
C HIS A 318 9.83 -23.97 -21.42
N SER A 319 8.82 -24.64 -20.92
CA SER A 319 8.68 -24.89 -19.47
C SER A 319 9.40 -26.17 -19.09
N ASN A 320 10.59 -26.05 -18.46
CA ASN A 320 11.36 -27.22 -18.02
C ASN A 320 10.53 -28.18 -17.14
N PRO A 321 9.75 -27.73 -16.12
CA PRO A 321 8.94 -28.64 -15.33
C PRO A 321 7.89 -29.39 -16.16
N LEU A 322 7.26 -28.68 -17.11
CA LEU A 322 6.27 -29.31 -17.98
C LEU A 322 6.92 -30.23 -19.02
N ALA A 323 8.08 -29.86 -19.57
CA ALA A 323 8.85 -30.70 -20.48
C ALA A 323 9.26 -32.02 -19.81
N LEU A 324 9.81 -31.97 -18.60
CA LEU A 324 10.18 -33.14 -17.81
C LEU A 324 8.97 -34.04 -17.52
N LEU A 325 7.81 -33.46 -17.23
CA LEU A 325 6.58 -34.22 -17.03
C LEU A 325 6.18 -34.93 -18.31
N LEU A 326 6.15 -34.24 -19.45
CA LEU A 326 5.75 -34.81 -20.73
C LEU A 326 6.74 -35.89 -21.24
N ASP A 327 8.03 -35.68 -21.00
CA ASP A 327 9.09 -36.66 -21.34
C ASP A 327 8.96 -37.93 -20.48
N SER A 328 8.72 -37.77 -19.17
CA SER A 328 8.48 -38.90 -18.25
C SER A 328 7.25 -39.74 -18.66
N LEU A 329 6.35 -39.20 -19.46
CA LEU A 329 5.18 -39.87 -20.03
C LEU A 329 5.43 -40.40 -21.46
N SER A 330 6.63 -40.23 -21.99
CA SER A 330 6.98 -40.55 -23.39
C SER A 330 6.12 -39.83 -24.42
N LEU A 331 5.67 -38.60 -24.09
CA LEU A 331 4.82 -37.77 -24.96
C LEU A 331 5.67 -36.84 -25.84
N VAL A 332 6.59 -37.40 -26.63
CA VAL A 332 7.59 -36.69 -27.45
C VAL A 332 6.95 -35.61 -28.34
N GLY A 333 5.81 -35.85 -28.95
CA GLY A 333 5.11 -34.89 -29.79
C GLY A 333 4.59 -33.66 -29.02
N LEU A 334 4.28 -33.80 -27.74
CA LEU A 334 3.92 -32.66 -26.88
C LEU A 334 5.15 -31.91 -26.37
N VAL A 335 6.27 -32.59 -26.15
CA VAL A 335 7.55 -31.97 -25.83
C VAL A 335 8.00 -31.08 -26.99
N ASP A 336 8.04 -31.63 -28.22
CA ASP A 336 8.38 -30.89 -29.45
C ASP A 336 7.47 -29.67 -29.63
N LYS A 337 6.17 -29.84 -29.43
CA LYS A 337 5.21 -28.73 -29.50
C LYS A 337 5.44 -27.68 -28.42
N LEU A 338 5.76 -28.08 -27.18
CA LEU A 338 6.07 -27.15 -26.08
C LEU A 338 7.29 -26.29 -26.38
N GLU A 339 8.31 -26.88 -27.01
CA GLU A 339 9.55 -26.21 -27.35
C GLU A 339 9.43 -25.28 -28.56
N ASN A 340 8.69 -25.68 -29.59
CA ASN A 340 8.60 -24.94 -30.85
C ASN A 340 7.41 -23.96 -30.87
N GLU A 341 6.21 -24.43 -30.65
CA GLU A 341 4.97 -23.65 -30.80
C GLU A 341 4.35 -23.22 -29.48
N GLY A 342 4.65 -23.94 -28.40
CA GLY A 342 3.99 -23.85 -27.10
C GLY A 342 2.66 -24.61 -27.03
N ILE A 343 2.30 -25.01 -25.83
CA ILE A 343 1.02 -25.66 -25.55
C ILE A 343 -0.02 -24.59 -25.20
N GLN A 344 -1.12 -24.59 -25.95
CA GLN A 344 -2.22 -23.67 -25.74
C GLN A 344 -3.22 -24.23 -24.73
N PHE A 345 -3.58 -23.38 -23.76
CA PHE A 345 -4.64 -23.63 -22.80
C PHE A 345 -5.79 -22.65 -23.00
N ASN A 346 -7.01 -23.16 -22.97
CA ASN A 346 -8.22 -22.36 -23.06
C ASN A 346 -8.48 -21.64 -21.74
N GLN A 347 -8.23 -22.33 -20.60
CA GLN A 347 -8.44 -21.79 -19.28
C GLN A 347 -7.53 -22.46 -18.25
N ALA A 348 -7.03 -21.68 -17.31
CA ALA A 348 -6.55 -22.12 -16.01
C ALA A 348 -7.38 -21.45 -14.92
N LYS A 349 -7.81 -22.18 -13.91
CA LYS A 349 -8.54 -21.66 -12.75
C LYS A 349 -8.19 -22.44 -11.51
N GLY A 350 -8.29 -21.80 -10.35
CA GLY A 350 -8.00 -22.46 -9.09
C GLY A 350 -8.04 -21.49 -7.91
N TRP A 351 -7.75 -22.05 -6.75
CA TRP A 351 -7.59 -21.30 -5.51
C TRP A 351 -6.13 -21.21 -5.13
N LEU A 352 -5.80 -20.13 -4.42
CA LEU A 352 -4.48 -19.93 -3.85
C LEU A 352 -4.60 -19.34 -2.44
N ASN A 353 -3.69 -19.76 -1.56
CA ASN A 353 -3.48 -19.14 -0.27
C ASN A 353 -2.07 -18.54 -0.28
N ILE A 354 -1.99 -17.22 -0.15
CA ILE A 354 -0.74 -16.47 -0.06
C ILE A 354 -0.38 -16.31 1.40
N THR A 355 0.85 -16.63 1.73
CA THR A 355 1.44 -16.39 3.05
C THR A 355 2.80 -15.72 2.89
N PRO A 356 3.42 -15.18 3.94
CA PRO A 356 4.78 -14.67 3.87
C PRO A 356 5.81 -15.71 3.40
N GLU A 357 5.56 -17.00 3.71
CA GLU A 357 6.46 -18.11 3.39
C GLU A 357 6.31 -18.60 1.96
N GLY A 358 5.12 -18.45 1.35
CA GLY A 358 4.90 -18.97 0.00
C GLY A 358 3.45 -18.94 -0.46
N ILE A 359 3.14 -19.80 -1.45
CA ILE A 359 1.83 -19.89 -2.08
C ILE A 359 1.39 -21.34 -2.09
N GLN A 360 0.23 -21.61 -1.51
CA GLN A 360 -0.46 -22.88 -1.66
C GLN A 360 -1.44 -22.80 -2.81
N LEU A 361 -1.42 -23.80 -3.70
CA LEU A 361 -2.37 -23.98 -4.78
C LEU A 361 -3.35 -25.09 -4.42
N SER A 362 -4.63 -24.87 -4.66
CA SER A 362 -5.70 -25.87 -4.42
C SER A 362 -6.65 -25.89 -5.60
N ASP A 363 -7.04 -27.09 -6.02
CA ASP A 363 -8.00 -27.31 -7.09
C ASP A 363 -7.70 -26.53 -8.38
N VAL A 364 -6.42 -26.39 -8.70
CA VAL A 364 -6.00 -25.76 -9.96
C VAL A 364 -6.26 -26.71 -11.09
N SER A 365 -7.00 -26.25 -12.09
CA SER A 365 -7.25 -26.97 -13.34
C SER A 365 -6.79 -26.14 -14.54
N LEU A 366 -6.09 -26.80 -15.46
CA LEU A 366 -5.70 -26.25 -16.76
C LEU A 366 -6.36 -27.10 -17.85
N VAL A 367 -7.09 -26.46 -18.74
CA VAL A 367 -7.81 -27.13 -19.85
C VAL A 367 -7.32 -26.55 -21.17
N GLY A 368 -6.79 -27.40 -22.01
CA GLY A 368 -6.31 -27.08 -23.35
C GLY A 368 -6.75 -28.08 -24.41
N LEU A 369 -6.52 -27.75 -25.70
CA LEU A 369 -6.85 -28.61 -26.82
C LEU A 369 -5.98 -29.88 -26.88
N SER A 370 -4.77 -29.81 -26.37
CA SER A 370 -3.77 -30.89 -26.45
C SER A 370 -3.66 -31.69 -25.16
N MET A 371 -4.05 -31.10 -24.04
CA MET A 371 -3.98 -31.75 -22.74
C MET A 371 -4.79 -30.97 -21.69
N GLY A 372 -5.20 -31.71 -20.66
CA GLY A 372 -5.68 -31.13 -19.40
C GLY A 372 -4.74 -31.50 -18.25
N MET A 373 -4.68 -30.69 -17.22
CA MET A 373 -3.94 -31.03 -16.01
C MET A 373 -4.54 -30.38 -14.76
N SER A 374 -4.31 -31.02 -13.62
CA SER A 374 -4.59 -30.42 -12.31
C SER A 374 -3.31 -30.25 -11.51
N ILE A 375 -3.32 -29.27 -10.59
CA ILE A 375 -2.19 -28.99 -9.72
C ILE A 375 -2.74 -28.69 -8.32
N THR A 376 -2.16 -29.33 -7.31
CA THR A 376 -2.37 -29.02 -5.90
C THR A 376 -1.00 -29.07 -5.22
N GLY A 377 -0.73 -28.20 -4.26
CA GLY A 377 0.53 -28.23 -3.53
C GLY A 377 1.05 -26.87 -3.11
N TRP A 378 2.34 -26.78 -2.88
CA TRP A 378 2.97 -25.66 -2.23
C TRP A 378 4.21 -25.16 -3.00
N TYR A 379 4.33 -23.84 -3.12
CA TYR A 379 5.54 -23.13 -3.54
C TYR A 379 6.17 -22.42 -2.33
N ASP A 380 7.38 -22.79 -1.96
CA ASP A 380 8.20 -22.14 -0.92
C ASP A 380 8.99 -20.99 -1.53
N LYS A 381 8.65 -19.76 -1.13
CA LYS A 381 9.27 -18.54 -1.64
C LYS A 381 10.74 -18.42 -1.24
N LYS A 382 11.07 -18.83 -0.02
CA LYS A 382 12.44 -18.72 0.54
C LYS A 382 13.39 -19.71 -0.11
N LYS A 383 12.96 -20.96 -0.28
CA LYS A 383 13.75 -22.03 -0.91
C LYS A 383 13.67 -22.01 -2.43
N LYS A 384 12.73 -21.25 -3.02
CA LYS A 384 12.39 -21.29 -4.44
C LYS A 384 12.13 -22.72 -4.92
N ALA A 385 11.37 -23.47 -4.14
CA ALA A 385 11.09 -24.87 -4.33
C ALA A 385 9.59 -25.15 -4.41
N ILE A 386 9.21 -26.21 -5.12
CA ILE A 386 7.85 -26.66 -5.28
C ILE A 386 7.65 -28.05 -4.69
N ASN A 387 6.43 -28.34 -4.28
CA ASN A 387 5.93 -29.67 -3.96
C ASN A 387 4.50 -29.72 -4.47
N PHE A 388 4.34 -30.18 -5.71
CA PHE A 388 3.07 -30.27 -6.41
C PHE A 388 2.70 -31.72 -6.72
N ASP A 389 1.42 -32.01 -6.55
CA ASP A 389 0.79 -33.25 -6.97
C ASP A 389 -0.32 -32.90 -7.97
N GLY A 390 -0.61 -33.80 -8.89
CA GLY A 390 -1.65 -33.55 -9.86
C GLY A 390 -1.89 -34.70 -10.81
N VAL A 391 -2.74 -34.43 -11.79
CA VAL A 391 -3.10 -35.34 -12.85
C VAL A 391 -2.88 -34.68 -14.19
N VAL A 392 -2.34 -35.39 -15.14
CA VAL A 392 -2.24 -34.94 -16.53
C VAL A 392 -2.98 -35.90 -17.44
N THR A 393 -3.78 -35.38 -18.38
CA THR A 393 -4.57 -36.11 -19.33
C THR A 393 -4.27 -35.60 -20.74
N PRO A 394 -3.42 -36.29 -21.51
CA PRO A 394 -3.14 -35.92 -22.91
C PRO A 394 -4.31 -36.28 -23.79
N VAL A 395 -4.71 -35.36 -24.67
CA VAL A 395 -5.82 -35.59 -25.63
C VAL A 395 -5.38 -36.44 -26.83
N TYR A 396 -4.09 -36.45 -27.17
CA TYR A 396 -3.54 -37.20 -28.30
C TYR A 396 -3.56 -38.72 -28.15
N ALA A 397 -3.77 -39.24 -26.96
CA ALA A 397 -3.88 -40.68 -26.74
C ALA A 397 -5.11 -41.30 -27.42
N ILE A 398 -5.96 -40.49 -28.06
CA ILE A 398 -7.24 -40.91 -28.66
C ILE A 398 -7.14 -41.13 -30.16
N ASN A 399 -6.15 -40.51 -30.85
CA ASN A 399 -6.10 -40.57 -32.33
C ASN A 399 -5.13 -41.66 -32.82
N GLY A 400 -5.63 -42.80 -33.18
CA GLY A 400 -5.06 -43.69 -34.20
C GLY A 400 -4.78 -45.16 -33.86
N VAL A 401 -4.39 -45.51 -32.65
CA VAL A 401 -4.16 -46.95 -32.30
C VAL A 401 -5.20 -47.47 -31.30
N PHE A 402 -5.76 -46.59 -30.51
CA PHE A 402 -6.69 -46.94 -29.42
C PHE A 402 -8.16 -46.98 -29.84
N GLU A 403 -8.58 -46.32 -30.92
CA GLU A 403 -9.96 -46.44 -31.43
C GLU A 403 -10.34 -47.91 -31.72
N ARG A 404 -9.38 -48.74 -32.16
CA ARG A 404 -9.61 -50.15 -32.41
C ARG A 404 -9.64 -51.03 -31.15
N LEU A 405 -8.98 -50.63 -30.10
CA LEU A 405 -8.93 -51.36 -28.82
C LEU A 405 -9.97 -50.89 -27.81
N ALA A 406 -10.26 -49.59 -27.75
CA ALA A 406 -11.20 -49.01 -26.83
C ALA A 406 -12.66 -49.31 -27.20
N GLY A 407 -12.99 -49.33 -28.48
CA GLY A 407 -14.36 -49.66 -28.94
C GLY A 407 -14.82 -51.08 -28.59
N LYS A 408 -13.88 -52.02 -28.38
CA LYS A 408 -14.18 -53.37 -27.93
C LYS A 408 -14.27 -53.55 -26.41
N LEU A 409 -13.69 -52.63 -25.62
CA LEU A 409 -13.57 -52.76 -24.16
C LEU A 409 -14.47 -51.83 -23.35
N PHE A 410 -14.93 -50.71 -23.89
CA PHE A 410 -15.53 -49.64 -23.05
C PHE A 410 -16.84 -49.02 -23.55
N GLY A 411 -17.47 -49.54 -24.62
CA GLY A 411 -18.78 -49.05 -25.10
C GLY A 411 -18.73 -47.66 -25.75
N GLU A 412 -19.75 -47.31 -26.50
CA GLU A 412 -19.89 -46.15 -27.41
C GLU A 412 -20.01 -44.78 -26.72
N GLN A 413 -19.09 -44.38 -25.84
CA GLN A 413 -19.03 -42.98 -25.41
C GLN A 413 -17.82 -42.26 -26.05
N LYS A 414 -18.08 -41.54 -27.13
CA LYS A 414 -17.14 -40.73 -27.86
C LYS A 414 -16.66 -39.54 -26.98
N GLY A 415 -15.38 -39.44 -26.73
CA GLY A 415 -14.72 -38.15 -26.44
C GLY A 415 -14.21 -37.91 -25.02
N GLU A 416 -14.13 -38.88 -24.10
CA GLU A 416 -13.51 -38.68 -22.79
C GLU A 416 -12.14 -39.36 -22.75
N GLY A 417 -11.07 -38.54 -22.50
CA GLY A 417 -9.68 -38.98 -22.44
C GLY A 417 -9.49 -40.20 -21.53
N LEU A 418 -9.12 -41.31 -22.15
CA LEU A 418 -9.07 -42.64 -21.55
C LEU A 418 -7.82 -42.85 -20.67
N PHE A 419 -6.83 -41.96 -20.73
CA PHE A 419 -5.57 -42.14 -20.00
C PHE A 419 -5.20 -40.88 -19.23
N SER A 420 -5.24 -41.02 -17.92
CA SER A 420 -4.76 -39.97 -16.99
C SER A 420 -3.62 -40.51 -16.17
N PHE A 421 -2.63 -39.69 -15.95
CA PHE A 421 -1.43 -40.05 -15.20
C PHE A 421 -1.35 -39.17 -13.95
N VAL A 422 -1.17 -39.78 -12.80
CA VAL A 422 -0.87 -39.08 -11.57
C VAL A 422 0.62 -38.72 -11.55
N TYR A 423 0.95 -37.50 -11.26
CA TYR A 423 2.34 -37.05 -11.12
C TYR A 423 2.59 -36.37 -9.79
N THR A 424 3.85 -36.41 -9.36
CA THR A 424 4.41 -35.57 -8.30
C THR A 424 5.58 -34.79 -8.85
N MET A 425 5.73 -33.54 -8.42
CA MET A 425 6.80 -32.64 -8.86
C MET A 425 7.40 -31.95 -7.65
N LYS A 426 8.65 -32.23 -7.29
CA LYS A 426 9.29 -31.76 -6.06
C LYS A 426 10.68 -31.23 -6.30
N GLY A 427 11.08 -30.23 -5.52
CA GLY A 427 12.43 -29.67 -5.53
C GLY A 427 12.52 -28.26 -6.05
N PRO A 428 13.72 -27.79 -6.40
CA PRO A 428 13.93 -26.43 -6.92
C PRO A 428 13.13 -26.16 -8.20
N THR A 429 12.58 -24.95 -8.33
CA THR A 429 11.81 -24.57 -9.54
C THR A 429 12.61 -24.63 -10.84
N SER A 430 13.95 -24.54 -10.74
CA SER A 430 14.87 -24.62 -11.90
C SER A 430 15.09 -26.04 -12.39
N ALA A 431 15.00 -27.04 -11.51
CA ALA A 431 15.26 -28.45 -11.81
C ALA A 431 14.45 -29.35 -10.87
N PRO A 432 13.13 -29.41 -10.99
CA PRO A 432 12.30 -30.27 -10.14
C PRO A 432 12.45 -31.73 -10.51
N ILE A 433 12.32 -32.60 -9.54
CA ILE A 433 12.20 -34.06 -9.76
C ILE A 433 10.74 -34.34 -10.06
N VAL A 434 10.48 -35.02 -11.18
CA VAL A 434 9.15 -35.44 -11.61
C VAL A 434 9.03 -36.95 -11.51
N GLU A 435 8.02 -37.42 -10.78
CA GLU A 435 7.67 -38.84 -10.68
C GLU A 435 6.27 -39.06 -11.24
N VAL A 436 6.12 -40.05 -12.07
CA VAL A 436 4.83 -40.42 -12.68
C VAL A 436 4.44 -41.83 -12.25
N LYS A 437 3.20 -41.99 -11.84
CA LYS A 437 2.64 -43.30 -11.46
C LYS A 437 1.80 -43.87 -12.61
N PRO A 438 2.24 -44.97 -13.26
CA PRO A 438 1.56 -45.52 -14.44
C PRO A 438 0.23 -46.23 -14.13
N LEU A 439 -0.11 -46.41 -12.87
CA LEU A 439 -1.29 -47.21 -12.46
C LEU A 439 -2.62 -46.45 -12.41
N SER A 440 -2.65 -45.19 -12.82
CA SER A 440 -3.89 -44.41 -12.81
C SER A 440 -4.83 -44.66 -14.02
N ILE A 441 -4.55 -45.68 -14.82
CA ILE A 441 -5.29 -46.03 -16.05
C ILE A 441 -6.74 -46.43 -15.78
N LEU A 442 -7.15 -46.72 -14.55
CA LEU A 442 -8.40 -47.45 -14.28
C LEU A 442 -9.42 -46.80 -13.35
N THR A 443 -9.41 -45.48 -13.18
CA THR A 443 -10.46 -44.84 -12.36
C THR A 443 -11.34 -43.87 -13.17
N PRO A 444 -12.44 -44.37 -13.79
CA PRO A 444 -13.28 -43.57 -14.69
C PRO A 444 -14.20 -42.56 -14.02
N GLY A 445 -14.31 -42.50 -12.72
CA GLY A 445 -15.35 -41.69 -12.06
C GLY A 445 -14.86 -40.43 -11.32
N GLY A 446 -13.62 -40.40 -10.83
CA GLY A 446 -13.12 -39.32 -10.00
C GLY A 446 -12.78 -38.02 -10.73
N PHE A 447 -12.47 -38.11 -12.01
CA PHE A 447 -11.96 -36.98 -12.81
C PHE A 447 -13.05 -36.06 -13.36
N ARG A 448 -14.30 -36.50 -13.49
CA ARG A 448 -15.44 -35.67 -13.90
C ARG A 448 -15.65 -34.48 -12.97
N LYS A 449 -15.36 -34.61 -11.68
CA LYS A 449 -15.48 -33.54 -10.69
C LYS A 449 -14.41 -32.46 -10.87
N ILE A 450 -13.18 -32.81 -11.25
CA ILE A 450 -12.06 -31.84 -11.41
C ILE A 450 -12.28 -30.91 -12.61
N PHE A 451 -12.88 -31.44 -13.70
CA PHE A 451 -13.09 -30.66 -14.92
C PHE A 451 -14.49 -30.06 -15.06
N ARG A 452 -15.47 -30.46 -14.23
CA ARG A 452 -16.87 -29.99 -14.30
C ARG A 452 -17.37 -29.29 -13.04
N SER A 453 -16.70 -29.40 -11.90
CA SER A 453 -17.19 -28.77 -10.70
C SER A 453 -16.93 -27.27 -10.72
N ASP A 454 -17.97 -26.48 -10.52
CA ASP A 454 -17.80 -25.12 -10.00
C ASP A 454 -17.03 -25.24 -8.69
N ILE A 455 -15.94 -24.49 -8.57
CA ILE A 455 -15.11 -24.47 -7.37
C ILE A 455 -16.00 -23.97 -6.23
N PRO A 456 -16.26 -24.76 -5.18
CA PRO A 456 -17.09 -24.28 -4.08
C PRO A 456 -16.45 -23.05 -3.43
N ALA A 457 -17.26 -22.08 -3.04
CA ALA A 457 -16.79 -20.96 -2.25
C ALA A 457 -16.18 -21.51 -0.95
N PRO A 458 -15.11 -20.90 -0.42
CA PRO A 458 -14.63 -21.25 0.92
C PRO A 458 -15.79 -21.11 1.91
N GLU A 459 -16.01 -22.14 2.71
CA GLU A 459 -16.97 -22.07 3.81
C GLU A 459 -16.65 -20.87 4.69
N LYS A 460 -17.70 -20.16 5.09
CA LYS A 460 -17.68 -18.91 5.87
C LYS A 460 -17.10 -19.12 7.25
#